data_4f2412c969d2b7f7e33ef085178065b9
#
_entry.id   4f2412c969d2b7f7e33ef085178065b9
#
_cell.length_a   1.000
_cell.length_b   1.000
_cell.length_c   1.000
_cell.angle_alpha   90.00
_cell.angle_beta   90.00
_cell.angle_gamma   90.00
#
_symmetry.space_group_name_H-M   'P 1'
#
loop_
_entity.id
_entity.type
_entity.pdbx_description
1 polymer ?
#
loop_
_entity_poly.entity_id
_entity_poly.type
_entity_poly.pdbx_seq_one_letter_code
_entity_poly.pdbx_strand_id
1 'polypeptide(L)'
;VNNDGIEYYSSTGTYFAGKYWSDFFTGNDITSKLYDPKVIFDSDKNRFILVVLHGSKANVSKVLLAISYSDNPRNDGWYYYTLDGDPTNSNSWFVYPGLGQSTNDIVITGNLFSDDGVSNESIIYQIDKTSIYNRGTMKYYYYSGLSNTPINAFSLYPVSYGLKGNYGPGIYLVNAKSGGSDKLRLWYIDDATTGNPNLSSYTITVPAYAPGGNAGQLGSNDVLDSGDSRILGAFYLNGIVHVTHNTNEGNGWGYINYHRITVETLKAQSSTFGLQGSFDYAYPSLTCYAKNKNDLSVMIGFLRSGDDIYPQFRVVFCDQNMDWSSSVLVNSGESY
;
A
#
# COMPACT_ATOMS: atom_id res chain seq x y z
N VAL A 1 9.30 -4.22 9.85
CA VAL A 1 8.12 -4.45 10.69
C VAL A 1 7.34 -5.64 10.20
N ASN A 2 6.73 -6.39 11.09
CA ASN A 2 5.84 -7.54 10.84
C ASN A 2 4.72 -7.55 11.89
N ASN A 3 3.85 -8.57 11.90
CA ASN A 3 2.75 -8.64 12.87
C ASN A 3 3.20 -8.87 14.33
N ASP A 4 4.45 -9.20 14.57
CA ASP A 4 4.97 -9.44 15.92
C ASP A 4 5.65 -8.19 16.52
N GLY A 5 6.28 -7.35 15.67
CA GLY A 5 7.01 -6.19 16.18
C GLY A 5 7.80 -5.39 15.16
N ILE A 6 8.69 -4.59 15.70
CA ILE A 6 9.62 -3.75 14.96
C ILE A 6 11.06 -4.25 15.16
N GLU A 7 11.82 -4.28 14.09
CA GLU A 7 13.25 -4.60 14.09
C GLU A 7 14.04 -3.49 13.40
N TYR A 8 15.25 -3.28 13.89
CA TYR A 8 16.18 -2.26 13.42
C TYR A 8 17.41 -2.92 12.80
N TYR A 9 17.73 -2.52 11.59
CA TYR A 9 18.89 -3.00 10.84
C TYR A 9 19.76 -1.82 10.37
N SER A 10 21.05 -2.07 10.13
CA SER A 10 21.89 -1.14 9.38
C SER A 10 21.45 -1.08 7.91
N SER A 11 21.94 -0.08 7.18
CA SER A 11 21.77 -0.02 5.71
C SER A 11 22.42 -1.19 4.95
N THR A 12 23.29 -1.96 5.62
CA THR A 12 23.94 -3.17 5.09
C THR A 12 23.28 -4.47 5.58
N GLY A 13 22.13 -4.37 6.27
CA GLY A 13 21.36 -5.53 6.72
C GLY A 13 21.79 -6.14 8.07
N THR A 14 22.73 -5.51 8.80
CA THR A 14 23.12 -5.99 10.14
C THR A 14 22.00 -5.71 11.13
N TYR A 15 21.49 -6.74 11.79
CA TYR A 15 20.51 -6.62 12.86
C TYR A 15 21.08 -5.90 14.10
N PHE A 16 20.31 -4.97 14.64
CA PHE A 16 20.69 -4.21 15.84
C PHE A 16 19.84 -4.54 17.06
N ALA A 17 18.52 -4.54 16.89
CA ALA A 17 17.57 -4.74 17.99
C ALA A 17 16.17 -4.98 17.44
N GLY A 18 15.28 -5.51 18.28
CA GLY A 18 13.85 -5.63 18.01
C GLY A 18 13.03 -5.36 19.25
N LYS A 19 11.75 -5.08 19.08
CA LYS A 19 10.75 -4.98 20.14
C LYS A 19 9.45 -5.60 19.66
N TYR A 20 8.79 -6.38 20.53
CA TYR A 20 7.40 -6.75 20.32
C TYR A 20 6.50 -5.52 20.40
N TRP A 21 5.35 -5.57 19.76
CA TRP A 21 4.42 -4.43 19.75
C TRP A 21 3.95 -4.04 21.16
N SER A 22 3.77 -4.99 22.07
CA SER A 22 3.44 -4.74 23.48
C SER A 22 4.45 -3.83 24.18
N ASP A 23 5.74 -4.04 23.88
CA ASP A 23 6.84 -3.27 24.49
C ASP A 23 7.05 -1.93 23.75
N PHE A 24 6.79 -1.92 22.44
CA PHE A 24 6.92 -0.71 21.62
C PHE A 24 5.85 0.34 21.96
N PHE A 25 4.61 -0.08 22.17
CA PHE A 25 3.49 0.80 22.53
C PHE A 25 3.17 0.83 24.02
N THR A 26 4.13 0.53 24.89
CA THR A 26 3.94 0.59 26.34
C THR A 26 3.36 1.94 26.78
N GLY A 27 2.29 1.93 27.57
CA GLY A 27 1.60 3.14 28.06
C GLY A 27 0.55 3.72 27.09
N ASN A 28 0.27 3.06 25.97
CA ASN A 28 -0.73 3.50 24.98
C ASN A 28 -2.06 2.72 25.06
N ASP A 29 -2.44 2.22 26.23
CA ASP A 29 -3.70 1.48 26.46
C ASP A 29 -3.93 0.34 25.45
N ILE A 30 -2.91 -0.50 25.27
CA ILE A 30 -3.00 -1.67 24.40
C ILE A 30 -3.76 -2.77 25.13
N THR A 31 -4.99 -3.00 24.71
CA THR A 31 -5.91 -3.98 25.30
C THR A 31 -6.26 -5.13 24.37
N SER A 32 -5.75 -5.12 23.15
CA SER A 32 -6.07 -6.10 22.12
C SER A 32 -4.88 -6.35 21.20
N LYS A 33 -5.02 -7.30 20.26
CA LYS A 33 -4.02 -7.66 19.27
C LYS A 33 -3.64 -6.45 18.40
N LEU A 34 -2.34 -6.34 18.10
CA LEU A 34 -1.77 -5.42 17.11
C LEU A 34 -1.46 -6.18 15.81
N TYR A 35 -1.72 -5.55 14.65
CA TYR A 35 -1.58 -6.20 13.34
C TYR A 35 -1.44 -5.18 12.21
N ASP A 36 -1.14 -5.67 11.00
CA ASP A 36 -1.02 -4.92 9.75
C ASP A 36 -0.14 -3.66 9.84
N PRO A 37 1.13 -3.78 10.28
CA PRO A 37 2.00 -2.62 10.36
C PRO A 37 2.40 -2.09 8.98
N LYS A 38 2.51 -0.76 8.86
CA LYS A 38 3.10 -0.07 7.71
C LYS A 38 4.10 0.96 8.19
N VAL A 39 5.26 1.03 7.53
CA VAL A 39 6.29 2.02 7.83
C VAL A 39 6.78 2.68 6.55
N ILE A 40 6.93 4.00 6.59
CA ILE A 40 7.56 4.81 5.54
C ILE A 40 8.59 5.74 6.16
N PHE A 41 9.48 6.27 5.31
CA PHE A 41 10.48 7.25 5.71
C PHE A 41 10.25 8.59 5.01
N ASP A 42 10.12 9.65 5.79
CA ASP A 42 10.11 11.03 5.30
C ASP A 42 11.53 11.55 5.20
N SER A 43 12.09 11.51 4.00
CA SER A 43 13.47 11.95 3.77
C SER A 43 13.66 13.46 3.81
N ASP A 44 12.58 14.26 3.71
CA ASP A 44 12.66 15.73 3.83
C ASP A 44 12.77 16.18 5.28
N LYS A 45 12.28 15.35 6.20
CA LYS A 45 12.26 15.61 7.64
C LYS A 45 13.11 14.63 8.45
N ASN A 46 13.71 13.62 7.81
CA ASN A 46 14.47 12.54 8.44
C ASN A 46 13.69 11.85 9.57
N ARG A 47 12.48 11.39 9.25
CA ARG A 47 11.56 10.77 10.20
C ARG A 47 11.00 9.46 9.64
N PHE A 48 10.89 8.44 10.48
CA PHE A 48 10.06 7.28 10.20
C PHE A 48 8.64 7.54 10.69
N ILE A 49 7.69 7.10 9.90
CA ILE A 49 6.25 7.14 10.17
C ILE A 49 5.77 5.70 10.17
N LEU A 50 5.17 5.26 11.26
CA LEU A 50 4.70 3.90 11.46
C LEU A 50 3.23 3.92 11.84
N VAL A 51 2.45 3.08 11.18
CA VAL A 51 1.05 2.79 11.53
C VAL A 51 0.93 1.33 11.92
N VAL A 52 0.15 1.05 12.98
CA VAL A 52 -0.20 -0.31 13.41
C VAL A 52 -1.67 -0.29 13.81
N LEU A 53 -2.43 -1.31 13.43
CA LEU A 53 -3.82 -1.46 13.81
C LEU A 53 -3.95 -2.16 15.17
N HIS A 54 -4.94 -1.75 15.94
CA HIS A 54 -5.27 -2.31 17.25
C HIS A 54 -6.72 -2.77 17.27
N GLY A 55 -6.94 -4.01 17.69
CA GLY A 55 -8.26 -4.57 17.90
C GLY A 55 -9.02 -4.92 16.63
N SER A 56 -9.44 -6.17 16.52
CA SER A 56 -10.22 -6.72 15.38
C SER A 56 -11.71 -6.85 15.74
N LYS A 57 -12.23 -5.87 16.48
CA LYS A 57 -13.64 -5.71 16.88
C LYS A 57 -13.96 -4.23 16.97
N ALA A 58 -15.20 -3.88 16.66
CA ALA A 58 -15.67 -2.49 16.60
C ALA A 58 -15.39 -1.71 17.90
N ASN A 59 -15.66 -2.31 19.04
CA ASN A 59 -15.56 -1.64 20.35
C ASN A 59 -14.13 -1.39 20.87
N VAL A 60 -13.11 -1.92 20.19
CA VAL A 60 -11.69 -1.76 20.57
C VAL A 60 -10.80 -1.31 19.42
N SER A 61 -11.36 -1.04 18.25
CA SER A 61 -10.63 -0.67 17.06
C SER A 61 -9.94 0.69 17.20
N LYS A 62 -8.62 0.74 16.93
CA LYS A 62 -7.82 1.97 16.91
C LYS A 62 -6.79 1.90 15.79
N VAL A 63 -6.38 3.06 15.28
CA VAL A 63 -5.23 3.21 14.39
C VAL A 63 -4.13 3.90 15.18
N LEU A 64 -3.05 3.18 15.46
CA LEU A 64 -1.90 3.69 16.21
C LEU A 64 -0.88 4.26 15.23
N LEU A 65 -0.46 5.49 15.47
CA LEU A 65 0.54 6.20 14.68
C LEU A 65 1.75 6.50 15.56
N ALA A 66 2.94 6.10 15.10
CA ALA A 66 4.19 6.45 15.75
C ALA A 66 5.11 7.22 14.79
N ILE A 67 5.73 8.28 15.31
CA ILE A 67 6.65 9.13 14.57
C ILE A 67 8.01 9.09 15.28
N SER A 68 9.08 8.82 14.56
CA SER A 68 10.41 8.83 15.14
C SER A 68 10.90 10.24 15.47
N TYR A 69 11.77 10.37 16.48
CA TYR A 69 12.40 11.66 16.80
C TYR A 69 13.45 12.07 15.76
N SER A 70 14.03 11.10 15.04
CA SER A 70 15.08 11.31 14.03
C SER A 70 15.11 10.13 13.05
N ASP A 71 16.12 10.11 12.17
CA ASP A 71 16.48 8.96 11.32
C ASP A 71 17.20 7.83 12.08
N ASN A 72 17.44 7.99 13.38
CA ASN A 72 17.95 6.94 14.27
C ASN A 72 16.95 6.56 15.37
N PRO A 73 15.79 5.99 15.00
CA PRO A 73 14.68 5.75 15.92
C PRO A 73 14.97 4.73 17.02
N ARG A 74 16.01 3.91 16.83
CA ARG A 74 16.47 2.95 17.84
C ARG A 74 17.01 3.66 19.09
N ASN A 75 17.78 4.73 18.92
CA ASN A 75 18.44 5.45 20.00
C ASN A 75 17.61 6.63 20.49
N ASP A 76 16.99 7.36 19.55
CA ASP A 76 16.29 8.61 19.86
C ASP A 76 14.83 8.39 20.23
N GLY A 77 14.24 7.25 19.80
CA GLY A 77 12.89 6.85 20.18
C GLY A 77 11.79 7.39 19.28
N TRP A 78 10.56 7.27 19.77
CA TRP A 78 9.32 7.54 19.09
C TRP A 78 8.35 8.30 19.99
N TYR A 79 7.40 9.02 19.37
CA TYR A 79 6.22 9.56 20.02
C TYR A 79 4.97 9.10 19.29
N TYR A 80 3.84 9.06 19.99
CA TYR A 80 2.68 8.27 19.61
C TYR A 80 1.41 9.11 19.54
N TYR A 81 0.53 8.74 18.59
CA TYR A 81 -0.81 9.26 18.45
C TYR A 81 -1.77 8.11 18.21
N THR A 82 -3.04 8.34 18.54
CA THR A 82 -4.11 7.37 18.31
C THR A 82 -5.24 8.03 17.55
N LEU A 83 -5.72 7.36 16.50
CA LEU A 83 -6.93 7.69 15.78
C LEU A 83 -8.01 6.65 16.11
N ASP A 84 -9.26 7.06 15.99
CA ASP A 84 -10.40 6.16 16.09
C ASP A 84 -10.35 5.11 14.97
N GLY A 85 -10.64 3.87 15.27
CA GLY A 85 -10.77 2.81 14.26
C GLY A 85 -12.14 2.78 13.58
N ASP A 86 -13.13 3.52 14.12
CA ASP A 86 -14.48 3.67 13.53
C ASP A 86 -14.98 5.12 13.66
N PRO A 87 -14.40 6.06 12.90
CA PRO A 87 -14.76 7.48 13.01
C PRO A 87 -16.20 7.79 12.57
N THR A 88 -16.86 6.85 11.92
CA THR A 88 -18.25 6.98 11.47
C THR A 88 -19.27 6.41 12.46
N ASN A 89 -18.81 5.76 13.53
CA ASN A 89 -19.65 5.05 14.50
C ASN A 89 -20.59 4.02 13.83
N SER A 90 -20.08 3.32 12.83
CA SER A 90 -20.80 2.32 12.05
C SER A 90 -20.77 0.91 12.68
N ASN A 91 -20.27 0.80 13.90
CA ASN A 91 -20.02 -0.47 14.58
C ASN A 91 -19.06 -1.37 13.80
N SER A 92 -17.95 -0.78 13.39
CA SER A 92 -16.95 -1.41 12.52
C SER A 92 -15.55 -1.37 13.12
N TRP A 93 -14.64 -2.15 12.54
CA TRP A 93 -13.22 -2.12 12.88
C TRP A 93 -12.38 -1.86 11.65
N PHE A 94 -11.24 -1.19 11.85
CA PHE A 94 -10.36 -0.76 10.79
C PHE A 94 -9.44 -1.89 10.34
N VAL A 95 -9.30 -2.09 9.03
CA VAL A 95 -8.48 -3.16 8.46
C VAL A 95 -7.79 -2.71 7.17
N TYR A 96 -6.67 -3.38 6.86
CA TYR A 96 -5.92 -3.20 5.62
C TYR A 96 -5.42 -1.77 5.41
N PRO A 97 -4.50 -1.28 6.26
CA PRO A 97 -4.08 0.10 6.23
C PRO A 97 -3.19 0.38 5.02
N GLY A 98 -3.45 1.49 4.32
CA GLY A 98 -2.51 2.16 3.44
C GLY A 98 -1.83 3.30 4.17
N LEU A 99 -0.57 3.56 3.88
CA LEU A 99 0.19 4.67 4.45
C LEU A 99 0.96 5.40 3.35
N GLY A 100 0.76 6.69 3.26
CA GLY A 100 1.46 7.56 2.31
C GLY A 100 1.67 8.96 2.85
N GLN A 101 2.38 9.77 2.09
CA GLN A 101 2.68 11.14 2.47
C GLN A 101 2.84 12.06 1.27
N SER A 102 2.47 13.32 1.46
CA SER A 102 2.82 14.45 0.59
C SER A 102 3.85 15.34 1.28
N THR A 103 4.14 16.50 0.70
CA THR A 103 4.96 17.54 1.34
C THR A 103 4.38 17.97 2.70
N ASN A 104 3.05 18.09 2.80
CA ASN A 104 2.37 18.69 3.95
C ASN A 104 1.63 17.68 4.83
N ASP A 105 1.23 16.53 4.27
CA ASP A 105 0.32 15.61 4.94
C ASP A 105 0.85 14.18 5.04
N ILE A 106 0.38 13.46 6.06
CA ILE A 106 0.38 12.00 6.12
C ILE A 106 -1.04 11.56 5.81
N VAL A 107 -1.15 10.53 4.98
CA VAL A 107 -2.44 9.91 4.63
C VAL A 107 -2.44 8.46 5.06
N ILE A 108 -3.47 8.10 5.84
CA ILE A 108 -3.75 6.72 6.25
C ILE A 108 -5.10 6.33 5.66
N THR A 109 -5.15 5.22 4.94
CA THR A 109 -6.39 4.65 4.42
C THR A 109 -6.69 3.32 5.08
N GLY A 110 -7.94 2.88 5.04
CA GLY A 110 -8.34 1.54 5.44
C GLY A 110 -9.79 1.26 5.11
N ASN A 111 -10.20 0.03 5.31
CA ASN A 111 -11.59 -0.38 5.16
C ASN A 111 -12.22 -0.59 6.53
N LEU A 112 -13.48 -0.27 6.68
CA LEU A 112 -14.28 -0.59 7.85
C LEU A 112 -15.07 -1.88 7.60
N PHE A 113 -14.93 -2.83 8.49
CA PHE A 113 -15.67 -4.08 8.49
C PHE A 113 -16.46 -4.20 9.79
N SER A 114 -17.71 -4.63 9.68
CA SER A 114 -18.50 -5.03 10.84
C SER A 114 -17.96 -6.34 11.45
N ASP A 115 -18.35 -6.62 12.68
CA ASP A 115 -17.90 -7.80 13.43
C ASP A 115 -18.29 -9.14 12.79
N ASP A 116 -19.28 -9.15 11.90
CA ASP A 116 -19.69 -10.31 11.07
C ASP A 116 -18.93 -10.41 9.74
N GLY A 117 -17.93 -9.53 9.50
CA GLY A 117 -17.05 -9.59 8.35
C GLY A 117 -17.59 -8.89 7.08
N VAL A 118 -18.66 -8.13 7.17
CA VAL A 118 -19.17 -7.35 6.04
C VAL A 118 -18.39 -6.05 5.89
N SER A 119 -17.93 -5.74 4.67
CA SER A 119 -17.30 -4.45 4.36
C SER A 119 -18.35 -3.35 4.32
N ASN A 120 -18.19 -2.34 5.16
CA ASN A 120 -19.10 -1.19 5.23
C ASN A 120 -18.66 -0.06 4.29
N GLU A 121 -17.44 0.46 4.50
CA GLU A 121 -16.89 1.55 3.69
C GLU A 121 -15.35 1.62 3.79
N SER A 122 -14.75 2.52 3.03
CA SER A 122 -13.34 2.90 3.17
C SER A 122 -13.21 4.29 3.79
N ILE A 123 -12.19 4.46 4.62
CA ILE A 123 -11.86 5.71 5.30
C ILE A 123 -10.50 6.21 4.81
N ILE A 124 -10.37 7.53 4.71
CA ILE A 124 -9.08 8.22 4.52
C ILE A 124 -8.90 9.18 5.69
N TYR A 125 -7.81 9.05 6.43
CA TYR A 125 -7.33 10.07 7.35
C TYR A 125 -6.27 10.92 6.64
N GLN A 126 -6.42 12.23 6.66
CA GLN A 126 -5.43 13.22 6.24
C GLN A 126 -4.95 13.98 7.47
N ILE A 127 -3.65 13.93 7.74
CA ILE A 127 -3.04 14.42 8.98
C ILE A 127 -1.99 15.46 8.63
N ASP A 128 -2.13 16.67 9.21
CA ASP A 128 -1.14 17.75 9.08
C ASP A 128 0.21 17.36 9.71
N LYS A 129 1.23 17.21 8.87
CA LYS A 129 2.60 16.90 9.30
C LYS A 129 3.15 17.92 10.30
N THR A 130 2.86 19.20 10.11
CA THR A 130 3.38 20.27 10.98
C THR A 130 2.90 20.09 12.41
N SER A 131 1.65 19.71 12.59
CA SER A 131 1.07 19.51 13.92
C SER A 131 1.75 18.39 14.69
N ILE A 132 2.00 17.25 14.01
CA ILE A 132 2.59 16.09 14.67
C ILE A 132 4.11 16.14 14.77
N TYR A 133 4.82 16.69 13.78
CA TYR A 133 6.29 16.81 13.84
C TYR A 133 6.76 17.80 14.91
N ASN A 134 5.94 18.77 15.27
CA ASN A 134 6.14 19.66 16.41
C ASN A 134 5.69 19.06 17.76
N ARG A 135 5.24 17.80 17.78
CA ARG A 135 4.68 17.11 18.96
C ARG A 135 3.48 17.82 19.57
N GLY A 136 2.74 18.54 18.73
CA GLY A 136 1.52 19.22 19.13
C GLY A 136 0.30 18.31 19.11
N THR A 137 -0.86 18.91 19.37
CA THR A 137 -2.14 18.23 19.15
C THR A 137 -2.27 17.88 17.68
N MET A 138 -2.51 16.61 17.37
CA MET A 138 -2.70 16.13 16.01
C MET A 138 -3.90 16.81 15.37
N LYS A 139 -3.66 17.48 14.24
CA LYS A 139 -4.72 18.04 13.39
C LYS A 139 -4.93 17.10 12.22
N TYR A 140 -6.16 16.68 12.03
CA TYR A 140 -6.52 15.77 10.96
C TYR A 140 -7.96 16.00 10.48
N TYR A 141 -8.23 15.50 9.29
CA TYR A 141 -9.56 15.35 8.72
C TYR A 141 -9.76 13.91 8.28
N TYR A 142 -11.00 13.41 8.24
CA TYR A 142 -11.28 12.12 7.65
C TYR A 142 -12.38 12.22 6.59
N TYR A 143 -12.25 11.39 5.58
CA TYR A 143 -13.23 11.24 4.50
C TYR A 143 -13.92 9.89 4.65
N SER A 144 -15.23 9.91 4.50
CA SER A 144 -16.13 8.74 4.54
C SER A 144 -17.18 8.84 3.42
N GLY A 145 -18.04 7.85 3.29
CA GLY A 145 -19.10 7.85 2.28
C GLY A 145 -18.57 7.75 0.84
N LEU A 146 -17.41 7.12 0.65
CA LEU A 146 -16.71 7.06 -0.63
C LEU A 146 -17.29 6.04 -1.62
N SER A 147 -18.39 5.40 -1.27
CA SER A 147 -18.97 4.24 -1.98
C SER A 147 -19.85 4.58 -3.18
N ASN A 148 -20.11 5.85 -3.48
CA ASN A 148 -21.09 6.30 -4.49
C ASN A 148 -20.54 6.35 -5.92
N THR A 149 -19.62 5.48 -6.30
CA THR A 149 -18.93 5.52 -7.58
C THR A 149 -19.01 4.19 -8.32
N PRO A 150 -18.84 4.15 -9.66
CA PRO A 150 -18.88 2.88 -10.43
C PRO A 150 -17.83 1.86 -9.95
N ILE A 151 -16.78 2.30 -9.25
CA ILE A 151 -15.83 1.47 -8.52
C ILE A 151 -15.88 1.93 -7.08
N ASN A 152 -16.45 1.13 -6.19
CA ASN A 152 -16.46 1.44 -4.76
C ASN A 152 -15.03 1.65 -4.25
N ALA A 153 -14.86 2.62 -3.38
CA ALA A 153 -13.63 2.79 -2.64
C ALA A 153 -13.40 1.54 -1.78
N PHE A 154 -12.33 0.81 -2.07
CA PHE A 154 -11.93 -0.37 -1.33
C PHE A 154 -10.41 -0.52 -1.42
N SER A 155 -9.73 -0.69 -0.28
CA SER A 155 -8.28 -0.81 -0.21
C SER A 155 -7.57 0.30 -1.01
N LEU A 156 -7.93 1.55 -0.74
CA LEU A 156 -7.31 2.72 -1.34
C LEU A 156 -5.81 2.71 -1.06
N TYR A 157 -5.00 2.82 -2.11
CA TYR A 157 -3.55 2.82 -2.01
C TYR A 157 -3.01 4.24 -2.13
N PRO A 158 -2.42 4.82 -1.06
CA PRO A 158 -1.77 6.13 -1.13
C PRO A 158 -0.52 6.07 -2.01
N VAL A 159 -0.41 7.00 -2.95
CA VAL A 159 0.66 7.02 -3.94
C VAL A 159 1.89 7.73 -3.36
N SER A 160 3.02 7.04 -3.27
CA SER A 160 4.30 7.60 -2.80
C SER A 160 4.99 8.42 -3.91
N TYR A 161 6.07 9.14 -3.57
CA TYR A 161 6.93 9.73 -4.60
C TYR A 161 7.95 8.73 -5.10
N GLY A 162 8.21 8.70 -6.41
CA GLY A 162 9.10 7.72 -7.03
C GLY A 162 10.59 7.94 -6.74
N LEU A 163 11.01 9.16 -6.44
CA LEU A 163 12.39 9.50 -6.09
C LEU A 163 12.50 9.89 -4.61
N LYS A 164 13.69 10.32 -4.19
CA LYS A 164 13.91 10.86 -2.85
C LYS A 164 13.12 12.15 -2.66
N GLY A 165 12.51 12.34 -1.51
CA GLY A 165 11.66 13.49 -1.15
C GLY A 165 10.18 13.16 -1.19
N ASN A 166 9.37 14.20 -1.21
CA ASN A 166 7.92 14.14 -1.30
C ASN A 166 7.44 14.94 -2.50
N TYR A 167 6.23 14.65 -2.97
CA TYR A 167 5.53 15.48 -3.92
C TYR A 167 4.34 16.16 -3.23
N GLY A 168 3.76 17.15 -3.88
CA GLY A 168 2.63 17.85 -3.29
C GLY A 168 2.34 19.19 -3.96
N PRO A 169 1.51 19.99 -3.28
CA PRO A 169 1.08 19.88 -1.87
C PRO A 169 0.12 18.73 -1.55
N GLY A 170 -0.75 18.34 -2.49
CA GLY A 170 -1.71 17.26 -2.33
C GLY A 170 -1.13 15.86 -2.58
N ILE A 171 -1.99 14.85 -2.48
CA ILE A 171 -1.62 13.45 -2.65
C ILE A 171 -2.62 12.70 -3.51
N TYR A 172 -2.13 11.83 -4.38
CA TYR A 172 -2.94 10.87 -5.12
C TYR A 172 -3.17 9.59 -4.32
N LEU A 173 -4.35 8.97 -4.53
CA LEU A 173 -4.62 7.61 -4.12
C LEU A 173 -5.20 6.86 -5.32
N VAL A 174 -5.08 5.55 -5.32
CA VAL A 174 -5.62 4.72 -6.40
C VAL A 174 -6.25 3.46 -5.84
N ASN A 175 -7.35 3.01 -6.46
CA ASN A 175 -7.89 1.68 -6.19
C ASN A 175 -8.39 1.01 -7.46
N ALA A 176 -8.38 -0.33 -7.41
CA ALA A 176 -9.00 -1.23 -8.35
C ALA A 176 -10.23 -1.88 -7.72
N LYS A 177 -11.13 -2.41 -8.51
CA LYS A 177 -12.21 -3.29 -8.04
C LYS A 177 -11.63 -4.67 -7.75
N SER A 178 -11.75 -5.17 -6.53
CA SER A 178 -11.16 -6.46 -6.10
C SER A 178 -11.64 -7.66 -6.96
N GLY A 179 -12.91 -7.65 -7.38
CA GLY A 179 -13.50 -8.67 -8.23
C GLY A 179 -13.33 -8.47 -9.74
N GLY A 180 -12.45 -7.54 -10.16
CA GLY A 180 -12.20 -7.28 -11.59
C GLY A 180 -13.04 -6.15 -12.20
N SER A 181 -12.51 -5.52 -13.23
CA SER A 181 -13.12 -4.40 -13.99
C SER A 181 -12.27 -4.09 -15.23
N ASP A 182 -12.72 -3.11 -16.02
CA ASP A 182 -11.92 -2.39 -17.04
C ASP A 182 -11.60 -0.95 -16.61
N LYS A 183 -11.73 -0.66 -15.31
CA LYS A 183 -11.56 0.68 -14.73
C LYS A 183 -10.70 0.62 -13.47
N LEU A 184 -9.86 1.65 -13.28
CA LEU A 184 -9.27 2.04 -12.01
C LEU A 184 -9.92 3.35 -11.54
N ARG A 185 -9.81 3.63 -10.24
CA ARG A 185 -10.19 4.93 -9.69
C ARG A 185 -8.96 5.65 -9.19
N LEU A 186 -8.72 6.86 -9.72
CA LEU A 186 -7.69 7.78 -9.23
C LEU A 186 -8.36 8.85 -8.37
N TRP A 187 -7.84 9.09 -7.17
CA TRP A 187 -8.29 10.09 -6.24
C TRP A 187 -7.19 11.14 -6.05
N TYR A 188 -7.59 12.34 -5.73
CA TYR A 188 -6.67 13.41 -5.37
C TYR A 188 -7.21 14.19 -4.19
N ILE A 189 -6.42 14.27 -3.14
CA ILE A 189 -6.65 15.12 -1.98
C ILE A 189 -5.79 16.35 -2.17
N ASP A 190 -6.39 17.52 -2.19
CA ASP A 190 -5.65 18.78 -2.25
C ASP A 190 -5.03 19.14 -0.88
N ASP A 191 -4.37 20.28 -0.79
CA ASP A 191 -3.76 20.73 0.47
C ASP A 191 -4.83 21.13 1.48
N ALA A 192 -5.10 20.26 2.42
CA ALA A 192 -6.18 20.35 3.37
C ALA A 192 -5.87 21.13 4.64
N THR A 193 -4.65 21.58 4.84
CA THR A 193 -4.31 22.27 6.11
C THR A 193 -4.92 23.66 6.21
N THR A 194 -5.63 24.11 5.19
CA THR A 194 -6.15 25.46 5.06
C THR A 194 -7.69 25.63 5.01
N GLY A 195 -8.46 24.66 5.54
CA GLY A 195 -9.85 24.98 5.89
C GLY A 195 -10.95 24.10 5.31
N ASN A 196 -10.97 23.70 4.06
CA ASN A 196 -11.95 22.75 3.51
C ASN A 196 -11.24 21.73 2.63
N PRO A 197 -10.85 20.59 3.20
CA PRO A 197 -10.22 19.51 2.43
C PRO A 197 -11.12 19.08 1.27
N ASN A 198 -10.56 19.03 0.07
CA ASN A 198 -11.29 18.63 -1.11
C ASN A 198 -10.74 17.29 -1.63
N LEU A 199 -11.64 16.32 -1.79
CA LEU A 199 -11.36 15.02 -2.38
C LEU A 199 -12.01 14.92 -3.75
N SER A 200 -11.19 14.88 -4.79
CA SER A 200 -11.63 14.64 -6.15
C SER A 200 -11.36 13.19 -6.56
N SER A 201 -12.14 12.67 -7.53
CA SER A 201 -11.91 11.33 -8.04
C SER A 201 -12.24 11.20 -9.52
N TYR A 202 -11.47 10.37 -10.21
CA TYR A 202 -11.50 10.19 -11.65
C TYR A 202 -11.51 8.71 -12.03
N THR A 203 -12.29 8.35 -13.03
CA THR A 203 -12.34 6.98 -13.58
C THR A 203 -11.31 6.86 -14.70
N ILE A 204 -10.41 5.91 -14.58
CA ILE A 204 -9.37 5.61 -15.57
C ILE A 204 -9.70 4.32 -16.29
N THR A 205 -9.81 4.35 -17.60
CA THR A 205 -10.01 3.13 -18.41
C THR A 205 -8.70 2.40 -18.61
N VAL A 206 -8.70 1.11 -18.36
CA VAL A 206 -7.56 0.17 -18.54
C VAL A 206 -8.07 -1.09 -19.27
N PRO A 207 -7.20 -1.98 -19.78
CA PRO A 207 -7.62 -3.30 -20.21
C PRO A 207 -8.38 -4.04 -19.11
N ALA A 208 -9.35 -4.85 -19.49
CA ALA A 208 -10.14 -5.64 -18.54
C ALA A 208 -9.24 -6.56 -17.73
N TYR A 209 -9.49 -6.65 -16.43
CA TYR A 209 -8.77 -7.48 -15.48
C TYR A 209 -9.75 -8.23 -14.58
N ALA A 210 -9.30 -9.36 -14.06
CA ALA A 210 -10.02 -10.16 -13.07
C ALA A 210 -9.05 -10.58 -11.94
N PRO A 211 -9.55 -11.06 -10.79
CA PRO A 211 -8.69 -11.62 -9.75
C PRO A 211 -7.84 -12.75 -10.31
N GLY A 212 -6.60 -12.88 -9.83
CA GLY A 212 -5.78 -14.07 -10.08
C GLY A 212 -6.50 -15.32 -9.61
N GLY A 213 -6.21 -16.47 -10.22
CA GLY A 213 -6.59 -17.77 -9.67
C GLY A 213 -5.68 -18.14 -8.50
N ASN A 214 -5.95 -19.28 -7.89
CA ASN A 214 -4.99 -19.88 -6.97
C ASN A 214 -3.85 -20.51 -7.76
N ALA A 215 -2.62 -20.33 -7.29
CA ALA A 215 -1.43 -20.87 -7.92
C ALA A 215 -1.12 -22.28 -7.43
N GLY A 216 -0.75 -23.19 -8.34
CA GLY A 216 -0.15 -24.48 -7.98
C GLY A 216 1.21 -24.28 -7.31
N GLN A 217 1.70 -25.34 -6.62
CA GLN A 217 3.04 -25.36 -6.04
C GLN A 217 3.59 -26.79 -6.00
N LEU A 218 4.89 -26.93 -6.21
CA LEU A 218 5.56 -28.21 -6.24
C LEU A 218 5.34 -28.99 -4.94
N GLY A 219 4.97 -30.26 -5.07
CA GLY A 219 4.90 -31.21 -3.95
C GLY A 219 3.69 -31.05 -3.04
N SER A 220 2.69 -30.25 -3.39
CA SER A 220 1.46 -30.09 -2.62
C SER A 220 0.22 -30.06 -3.52
N ASN A 221 -0.89 -30.57 -3.00
CA ASN A 221 -2.22 -30.35 -3.58
C ASN A 221 -2.86 -29.05 -3.05
N ASP A 222 -2.29 -28.44 -2.02
CA ASP A 222 -2.71 -27.14 -1.52
C ASP A 222 -2.24 -26.07 -2.49
N VAL A 223 -3.09 -25.08 -2.70
CA VAL A 223 -2.83 -23.97 -3.63
C VAL A 223 -2.44 -22.71 -2.87
N LEU A 224 -1.57 -21.92 -3.48
CA LEU A 224 -1.22 -20.60 -2.99
C LEU A 224 -2.35 -19.62 -3.38
N ASP A 225 -2.95 -18.96 -2.40
CA ASP A 225 -3.88 -17.85 -2.65
C ASP A 225 -3.11 -16.70 -3.31
N SER A 226 -3.45 -16.36 -4.54
CA SER A 226 -2.83 -15.27 -5.30
C SER A 226 -3.45 -13.90 -5.03
N GLY A 227 -4.41 -13.81 -4.14
CA GLY A 227 -5.10 -12.58 -3.79
C GLY A 227 -6.11 -12.10 -4.83
N ASP A 228 -6.64 -10.92 -4.58
CA ASP A 228 -7.58 -10.23 -5.49
C ASP A 228 -6.87 -9.21 -6.39
N SER A 229 -7.63 -8.40 -7.13
CA SER A 229 -7.10 -7.39 -8.06
C SER A 229 -6.87 -6.02 -7.39
N ARG A 230 -6.80 -5.91 -6.05
CA ARG A 230 -6.49 -4.64 -5.38
C ARG A 230 -5.11 -4.12 -5.76
N ILE A 231 -4.91 -2.80 -5.66
CA ILE A 231 -3.61 -2.19 -5.91
C ILE A 231 -2.62 -2.61 -4.81
N LEU A 232 -1.44 -3.06 -5.23
CA LEU A 232 -0.37 -3.55 -4.35
C LEU A 232 0.90 -2.68 -4.40
N GLY A 233 0.98 -1.76 -5.37
CA GLY A 233 2.06 -0.80 -5.45
C GLY A 233 1.68 0.39 -6.33
N ALA A 234 2.03 1.60 -5.88
CA ALA A 234 1.89 2.81 -6.69
C ALA A 234 2.87 3.90 -6.26
N PHE A 235 3.37 4.66 -7.24
CA PHE A 235 4.13 5.88 -6.99
C PHE A 235 3.86 6.94 -8.08
N TYR A 236 4.10 8.20 -7.74
CA TYR A 236 4.00 9.34 -8.65
C TYR A 236 5.40 9.79 -9.09
N LEU A 237 5.56 10.03 -10.37
CA LEU A 237 6.76 10.65 -10.94
C LEU A 237 6.41 11.49 -12.16
N ASN A 238 6.76 12.76 -12.14
CA ASN A 238 6.70 13.67 -13.30
C ASN A 238 5.35 13.66 -14.07
N GLY A 239 4.23 13.80 -13.36
CA GLY A 239 2.90 13.82 -13.96
C GLY A 239 2.28 12.45 -14.25
N ILE A 240 2.95 11.38 -13.85
CA ILE A 240 2.50 9.99 -14.06
C ILE A 240 2.35 9.28 -12.72
N VAL A 241 1.20 8.64 -12.51
CA VAL A 241 1.00 7.66 -11.45
C VAL A 241 1.26 6.26 -12.01
N HIS A 242 2.28 5.60 -11.48
CA HIS A 242 2.66 4.23 -11.78
C HIS A 242 1.91 3.30 -10.83
N VAL A 243 1.30 2.22 -11.34
CA VAL A 243 0.41 1.34 -10.57
C VAL A 243 0.64 -0.10 -10.94
N THR A 244 0.63 -1.01 -9.97
CA THR A 244 0.65 -2.46 -10.22
C THR A 244 -0.36 -3.22 -9.35
N HIS A 245 -0.91 -4.29 -9.90
CA HIS A 245 -1.82 -5.20 -9.22
C HIS A 245 -1.83 -6.59 -9.88
N ASN A 246 -2.39 -7.57 -9.19
CA ASN A 246 -2.64 -8.89 -9.77
C ASN A 246 -3.73 -8.82 -10.83
N THR A 247 -3.65 -9.69 -11.82
CA THR A 247 -4.71 -9.91 -12.80
C THR A 247 -4.77 -11.36 -13.26
N ASN A 248 -5.90 -11.69 -13.90
CA ASN A 248 -6.11 -12.87 -14.70
C ASN A 248 -6.75 -12.42 -16.03
N GLU A 249 -6.25 -12.91 -17.14
CA GLU A 249 -6.76 -12.59 -18.48
C GLU A 249 -7.89 -13.53 -18.94
N GLY A 250 -8.57 -14.20 -18.00
CA GLY A 250 -9.70 -15.11 -18.28
C GLY A 250 -9.29 -16.55 -18.64
N ASN A 251 -8.00 -16.87 -18.49
CA ASN A 251 -7.43 -18.19 -18.81
C ASN A 251 -7.04 -19.02 -17.58
N GLY A 252 -7.33 -18.52 -16.36
CA GLY A 252 -7.05 -19.19 -15.10
C GLY A 252 -5.65 -18.94 -14.52
N TRP A 253 -4.74 -18.32 -15.28
CA TRP A 253 -3.37 -18.03 -14.84
C TRP A 253 -3.26 -16.62 -14.25
N GLY A 254 -2.45 -16.48 -13.20
CA GLY A 254 -2.14 -15.20 -12.57
C GLY A 254 -1.07 -14.43 -13.35
N TYR A 255 -1.28 -13.13 -13.51
CA TYR A 255 -0.34 -12.19 -14.16
C TYR A 255 -0.17 -10.93 -13.31
N ILE A 256 0.79 -10.11 -13.69
CA ILE A 256 1.04 -8.79 -13.12
C ILE A 256 0.63 -7.73 -14.12
N ASN A 257 -0.34 -6.89 -13.76
CA ASN A 257 -0.65 -5.68 -14.50
C ASN A 257 0.20 -4.51 -14.01
N TYR A 258 0.67 -3.72 -14.97
CA TYR A 258 1.33 -2.45 -14.75
C TYR A 258 0.71 -1.36 -15.60
N HIS A 259 0.41 -0.22 -14.97
CA HIS A 259 -0.22 0.93 -15.63
C HIS A 259 0.57 2.21 -15.34
N ARG A 260 0.65 3.09 -16.35
CA ARG A 260 1.11 4.47 -16.27
C ARG A 260 -0.07 5.38 -16.51
N ILE A 261 -0.55 6.08 -15.50
CA ILE A 261 -1.68 7.00 -15.58
C ILE A 261 -1.14 8.42 -15.68
N THR A 262 -1.31 9.09 -16.82
CA THR A 262 -1.00 10.51 -16.98
C THR A 262 -2.08 11.33 -16.29
N VAL A 263 -1.72 12.07 -15.24
CA VAL A 263 -2.70 12.78 -14.39
C VAL A 263 -3.39 13.93 -15.11
N GLU A 264 -2.71 14.59 -16.04
CA GLU A 264 -3.28 15.70 -16.82
C GLU A 264 -4.38 15.24 -17.80
N THR A 265 -4.19 14.09 -18.45
CA THR A 265 -5.10 13.58 -19.50
C THR A 265 -6.05 12.50 -19.01
N LEU A 266 -5.80 11.96 -17.80
CA LEU A 266 -6.55 10.84 -17.21
C LEU A 266 -6.52 9.58 -18.08
N LYS A 267 -5.47 9.39 -18.88
CA LYS A 267 -5.26 8.23 -19.75
C LYS A 267 -4.22 7.30 -19.16
N ALA A 268 -4.43 6.01 -19.34
CA ALA A 268 -3.49 4.97 -18.95
C ALA A 268 -2.83 4.31 -20.16
N GLN A 269 -1.51 4.05 -20.05
CA GLN A 269 -0.80 3.04 -20.80
C GLN A 269 -0.69 1.80 -19.92
N SER A 270 -0.87 0.61 -20.50
CA SER A 270 -0.94 -0.64 -19.73
C SER A 270 -0.09 -1.72 -20.38
N SER A 271 0.53 -2.55 -19.56
CA SER A 271 1.28 -3.73 -19.99
C SER A 271 1.12 -4.83 -18.95
N THR A 272 1.10 -6.07 -19.41
CA THR A 272 0.94 -7.26 -18.56
C THR A 272 2.23 -8.08 -18.60
N PHE A 273 2.68 -8.58 -17.45
CA PHE A 273 3.82 -9.47 -17.34
C PHE A 273 3.38 -10.84 -16.83
N GLY A 274 3.80 -11.90 -17.52
CA GLY A 274 3.56 -13.30 -17.19
C GLY A 274 3.72 -14.23 -18.39
N LEU A 275 3.79 -15.54 -18.13
CA LEU A 275 3.86 -16.59 -19.13
C LEU A 275 2.67 -17.53 -18.93
N GLN A 276 1.77 -17.56 -19.91
CA GLN A 276 0.62 -18.47 -19.92
C GLN A 276 1.07 -19.94 -19.93
N GLY A 277 0.40 -20.75 -19.15
CA GLY A 277 0.54 -22.21 -19.22
C GLY A 277 1.76 -22.78 -18.49
N SER A 278 2.48 -21.97 -17.71
CA SER A 278 3.70 -22.41 -17.02
C SER A 278 3.76 -21.99 -15.54
N PHE A 279 3.36 -20.78 -15.25
CA PHE A 279 3.50 -20.21 -13.90
C PHE A 279 2.39 -19.21 -13.60
N ASP A 280 2.07 -19.10 -12.32
CA ASP A 280 1.28 -18.03 -11.74
C ASP A 280 2.16 -16.93 -11.14
N TYR A 281 1.75 -15.70 -11.27
CA TYR A 281 2.43 -14.51 -10.78
C TYR A 281 1.50 -13.78 -9.81
N ALA A 282 2.01 -13.43 -8.64
CA ALA A 282 1.20 -12.86 -7.57
C ALA A 282 1.97 -11.83 -6.74
N TYR A 283 1.22 -11.01 -6.00
CA TYR A 283 1.71 -10.05 -5.01
C TYR A 283 2.80 -9.10 -5.54
N PRO A 284 2.56 -8.38 -6.65
CA PRO A 284 3.53 -7.44 -7.17
C PRO A 284 3.77 -6.29 -6.20
N SER A 285 5.02 -5.92 -6.02
CA SER A 285 5.46 -4.72 -5.29
C SER A 285 6.25 -3.85 -6.25
N LEU A 286 5.87 -2.59 -6.38
CA LEU A 286 6.38 -1.65 -7.37
C LEU A 286 7.34 -0.64 -6.74
N THR A 287 8.47 -0.41 -7.39
CA THR A 287 9.37 0.70 -7.03
C THR A 287 9.88 1.41 -8.27
N CYS A 288 10.20 2.70 -8.09
CA CYS A 288 10.87 3.50 -9.11
C CYS A 288 12.31 2.98 -9.34
N TYR A 289 12.67 2.74 -10.59
CA TYR A 289 14.04 2.41 -11.01
C TYR A 289 14.65 3.52 -11.87
N ALA A 290 13.96 4.64 -11.94
CA ALA A 290 14.34 5.81 -12.72
C ALA A 290 15.65 6.45 -12.24
N LYS A 291 16.50 6.83 -13.17
CA LYS A 291 17.74 7.59 -12.89
C LYS A 291 17.47 9.08 -12.67
N ASN A 292 16.36 9.57 -13.20
CA ASN A 292 15.91 10.96 -13.06
C ASN A 292 14.39 11.04 -13.36
N LYS A 293 13.80 12.22 -13.19
CA LYS A 293 12.35 12.42 -13.36
C LYS A 293 11.78 12.15 -14.75
N ASN A 294 12.61 12.08 -15.79
CA ASN A 294 12.18 11.81 -17.16
C ASN A 294 12.31 10.34 -17.55
N ASP A 295 12.94 9.53 -16.71
CA ASP A 295 13.08 8.10 -16.88
C ASP A 295 11.89 7.41 -16.19
N LEU A 296 11.09 6.69 -16.94
CA LEU A 296 9.87 6.03 -16.45
C LEU A 296 10.10 4.56 -16.07
N SER A 297 11.36 4.14 -15.98
CA SER A 297 11.72 2.75 -15.68
C SER A 297 11.29 2.35 -14.26
N VAL A 298 10.76 1.14 -14.14
CA VAL A 298 10.30 0.58 -12.87
C VAL A 298 10.92 -0.79 -12.64
N MET A 299 10.99 -1.16 -11.36
CA MET A 299 11.26 -2.53 -10.93
C MET A 299 10.04 -3.06 -10.18
N ILE A 300 9.64 -4.29 -10.49
CA ILE A 300 8.53 -4.97 -9.82
C ILE A 300 9.07 -6.27 -9.23
N GLY A 301 8.95 -6.40 -7.90
CA GLY A 301 9.14 -7.64 -7.16
C GLY A 301 7.82 -8.41 -7.10
N PHE A 302 7.87 -9.75 -7.19
CA PHE A 302 6.65 -10.58 -7.19
C PHE A 302 6.94 -12.01 -6.78
N LEU A 303 5.89 -12.75 -6.42
CA LEU A 303 5.94 -14.20 -6.26
C LEU A 303 5.62 -14.87 -7.60
N ARG A 304 6.34 -15.95 -7.90
CA ARG A 304 6.07 -16.86 -9.00
C ARG A 304 5.94 -18.27 -8.43
N SER A 305 4.87 -18.98 -8.79
CA SER A 305 4.61 -20.36 -8.36
C SER A 305 4.11 -21.20 -9.54
N GLY A 306 4.12 -22.51 -9.42
CA GLY A 306 3.62 -23.45 -10.42
C GLY A 306 3.85 -24.89 -9.95
N ASP A 307 3.23 -25.85 -10.63
CA ASP A 307 3.25 -27.26 -10.23
C ASP A 307 4.66 -27.87 -10.17
N ASP A 308 5.61 -27.30 -10.94
CA ASP A 308 7.00 -27.80 -11.05
C ASP A 308 8.00 -27.01 -10.20
N ILE A 309 7.56 -25.97 -9.47
CA ILE A 309 8.42 -25.11 -8.66
C ILE A 309 7.78 -24.77 -7.31
N TYR A 310 8.60 -24.62 -6.28
CA TYR A 310 8.18 -23.94 -5.06
C TYR A 310 8.02 -22.44 -5.31
N PRO A 311 7.19 -21.74 -4.51
CA PRO A 311 7.04 -20.28 -4.63
C PRO A 311 8.39 -19.58 -4.61
N GLN A 312 8.63 -18.71 -5.58
CA GLN A 312 9.89 -17.98 -5.78
C GLN A 312 9.66 -16.48 -5.66
N PHE A 313 10.55 -15.77 -4.98
CA PHE A 313 10.61 -14.32 -5.08
C PHE A 313 11.50 -13.91 -6.27
N ARG A 314 10.94 -13.10 -7.15
CA ARG A 314 11.61 -12.64 -8.38
C ARG A 314 11.43 -11.14 -8.56
N VAL A 315 12.28 -10.56 -9.42
CA VAL A 315 12.15 -9.17 -9.86
C VAL A 315 12.16 -9.09 -11.40
N VAL A 316 11.47 -8.10 -11.95
CA VAL A 316 11.46 -7.77 -13.36
C VAL A 316 11.56 -6.26 -13.53
N PHE A 317 12.13 -5.82 -14.65
CA PHE A 317 12.23 -4.41 -15.02
C PHE A 317 11.32 -4.12 -16.20
N CYS A 318 10.67 -2.97 -16.18
CA CYS A 318 9.94 -2.43 -17.31
C CYS A 318 10.54 -1.05 -17.62
N ASP A 319 11.00 -0.88 -18.86
CA ASP A 319 11.68 0.34 -19.30
C ASP A 319 10.69 1.47 -19.65
N GLN A 320 11.23 2.60 -20.10
CA GLN A 320 10.42 3.75 -20.53
C GLN A 320 9.47 3.47 -21.71
N ASN A 321 9.75 2.46 -22.52
CA ASN A 321 8.93 2.06 -23.68
C ASN A 321 7.86 1.03 -23.34
N MET A 322 7.75 0.61 -22.07
CA MET A 322 6.92 -0.49 -21.57
C MET A 322 7.44 -1.89 -21.99
N ASP A 323 8.72 -2.01 -22.32
CA ASP A 323 9.36 -3.28 -22.63
C ASP A 323 9.85 -3.98 -21.35
N TRP A 324 9.56 -5.28 -21.25
CA TRP A 324 9.91 -6.09 -20.09
C TRP A 324 11.26 -6.78 -20.27
N SER A 325 12.09 -6.74 -19.25
CA SER A 325 13.25 -7.62 -19.16
C SER A 325 12.83 -9.07 -18.86
N SER A 326 13.78 -10.00 -18.96
CA SER A 326 13.64 -11.31 -18.30
C SER A 326 13.62 -11.11 -16.78
N SER A 327 12.80 -11.92 -16.07
CA SER A 327 12.78 -11.86 -14.62
C SER A 327 14.01 -12.51 -13.99
N VAL A 328 14.50 -11.91 -12.92
CA VAL A 328 15.65 -12.39 -12.15
C VAL A 328 15.16 -13.08 -10.87
N LEU A 329 15.69 -14.28 -10.60
CA LEU A 329 15.43 -14.97 -9.34
C LEU A 329 16.20 -14.27 -8.21
N VAL A 330 15.47 -13.91 -7.14
CA VAL A 330 16.05 -13.34 -5.92
C VAL A 330 16.20 -14.43 -4.86
N ASN A 331 15.13 -15.20 -4.64
CA ASN A 331 15.13 -16.32 -3.70
C ASN A 331 14.19 -17.44 -4.15
N SER A 332 14.60 -18.67 -3.95
CA SER A 332 13.77 -19.86 -4.18
C SER A 332 13.12 -20.29 -2.88
N GLY A 333 11.86 -20.72 -2.95
CA GLY A 333 11.27 -21.48 -1.86
C GLY A 333 11.94 -22.85 -1.73
N GLU A 334 11.91 -23.39 -0.52
CA GLU A 334 12.55 -24.67 -0.17
C GLU A 334 11.53 -25.77 0.14
N SER A 335 10.30 -25.35 0.40
CA SER A 335 9.15 -26.22 0.71
C SER A 335 7.82 -25.52 0.47
N TYR A 336 6.72 -26.24 0.61
CA TYR A 336 5.34 -25.75 0.62
C TYR A 336 4.83 -25.58 2.05
#